data_d64e7e6826f453342fa682c42eeff069
#
_entry.id   d64e7e6826f453342fa682c42eeff069
#
_cell.length_a   1.000
_cell.length_b   1.000
_cell.length_c   1.000
_cell.angle_alpha   90.00
_cell.angle_beta   90.00
_cell.angle_gamma   90.00
#
_symmetry.space_group_name_H-M   'P 1'
#
loop_
_entity.id
_entity.type
_entity.pdbx_description
1 polymer ?
#
loop_
_entity_poly.entity_id
_entity_poly.type
_entity_poly.pdbx_seq_one_letter_code
_entity_poly.pdbx_strand_id
1 'polypeptide(L)'
;MYYAPPRAASGGIDLLRRTILTLALLTLFLTAGSAFADAGAELYPFYDGQAYRLMDSNGDMLSDLSCDYISAIQLDDGQKRFVAFMSDENGSRAVLLDAKGQPLTDQDYESIYYQDGALMTVKNGLCGIIDENGDELLPVKYTSIVPTGEGAFFTSTDDPFDGIADEIYLTYPDGKCRYLGVSGGLYGAFSEGLLCTASRDGLYGYLDTDGKWVIAPVYEHAADFSGGLAEVMRGDLYGLIDKQGNLVLPIKYDFISSSASTGDDARIIVAIADGSAAIYDRASMMPIAMVSNVQYAFLPTAGTAMLLNGETIRLYSLAGHSVELDVGINDSVEVLSDTQVFVSDPQTMTASIIDISGSGEPAVEFTDTASAYPMFNGAEINAICVGRDDGAHTLWGVYALDGSEILPVEYDSIVQTCDGVFSVKAGSECGLIRADGEWIFRNDNTGGSSEDNSDYSDTVEAETDY
;
A
#
# COMPACT_ATOMS: atom_id res chain seq x y z
N MET A 1 -34.95 -3.47 -4.86
CA MET A 1 -35.31 -2.12 -5.28
C MET A 1 -34.02 -1.40 -5.64
N TYR A 2 -33.64 -1.45 -6.90
CA TYR A 2 -32.40 -0.82 -7.40
C TYR A 2 -32.67 0.69 -7.57
N TYR A 3 -31.84 1.49 -6.92
CA TYR A 3 -31.80 2.93 -7.16
C TYR A 3 -30.87 3.21 -8.35
N ALA A 4 -31.41 3.67 -9.45
CA ALA A 4 -30.64 4.17 -10.56
C ALA A 4 -30.22 5.63 -10.28
N PRO A 5 -28.92 6.00 -10.47
CA PRO A 5 -28.50 7.40 -10.34
C PRO A 5 -28.96 8.23 -11.55
N PRO A 6 -29.18 9.54 -11.37
CA PRO A 6 -29.65 10.43 -12.44
C PRO A 6 -28.54 10.68 -13.48
N ARG A 7 -28.96 10.80 -14.75
CA ARG A 7 -28.09 11.13 -15.89
C ARG A 7 -27.41 12.49 -15.66
N ALA A 8 -26.07 12.49 -15.60
CA ALA A 8 -25.27 13.69 -15.56
C ALA A 8 -25.11 14.27 -16.99
N ALA A 9 -25.18 15.60 -17.09
CA ALA A 9 -25.05 16.36 -18.32
C ALA A 9 -23.60 16.26 -18.86
N SER A 10 -23.44 16.25 -20.19
CA SER A 10 -22.21 16.03 -20.95
C SER A 10 -21.02 16.97 -20.65
N GLY A 11 -21.15 17.98 -19.81
CA GLY A 11 -20.08 18.88 -19.39
C GLY A 11 -19.26 18.38 -18.19
N GLY A 12 -19.74 17.35 -17.45
CA GLY A 12 -19.04 16.79 -16.29
C GLY A 12 -17.99 15.74 -16.65
N ILE A 13 -18.07 15.16 -17.83
CA ILE A 13 -17.21 14.05 -18.29
C ILE A 13 -15.79 14.52 -18.60
N ASP A 14 -15.65 15.72 -19.21
CA ASP A 14 -14.33 16.30 -19.50
C ASP A 14 -13.59 16.76 -18.23
N LEU A 15 -14.31 17.20 -17.20
CA LEU A 15 -13.73 17.58 -15.92
C LEU A 15 -13.28 16.33 -15.15
N LEU A 16 -14.07 15.26 -15.21
CA LEU A 16 -13.74 13.97 -14.56
C LEU A 16 -12.54 13.30 -15.23
N ARG A 17 -12.46 13.32 -16.56
CA ARG A 17 -11.28 12.86 -17.33
C ARG A 17 -10.01 13.62 -16.92
N ARG A 18 -10.06 14.96 -16.81
CA ARG A 18 -8.93 15.76 -16.33
C ARG A 18 -8.59 15.49 -14.87
N THR A 19 -9.58 15.26 -14.02
CA THR A 19 -9.38 15.01 -12.59
C THR A 19 -8.80 13.60 -12.33
N ILE A 20 -9.19 12.58 -13.09
CA ILE A 20 -8.64 11.21 -12.97
C ILE A 20 -7.20 11.18 -13.48
N LEU A 21 -6.87 11.85 -14.61
CA LEU A 21 -5.49 12.00 -15.07
C LEU A 21 -4.62 12.77 -14.05
N THR A 22 -5.19 13.79 -13.42
CA THR A 22 -4.45 14.60 -12.42
C THR A 22 -4.29 13.85 -11.09
N LEU A 23 -5.26 12.99 -10.69
CA LEU A 23 -5.12 12.16 -9.48
C LEU A 23 -4.13 11.00 -9.70
N ALA A 24 -4.10 10.37 -10.87
CA ALA A 24 -3.08 9.36 -11.20
C ALA A 24 -1.67 9.95 -11.21
N LEU A 25 -1.51 11.21 -11.62
CA LEU A 25 -0.25 11.94 -11.51
C LEU A 25 0.10 12.35 -10.06
N LEU A 26 -0.89 12.63 -9.20
CA LEU A 26 -0.64 13.06 -7.81
C LEU A 26 -0.29 11.90 -6.86
N THR A 27 -0.74 10.70 -7.13
CA THR A 27 -0.40 9.51 -6.30
C THR A 27 1.02 8.98 -6.55
N LEU A 28 1.67 9.37 -7.65
CA LEU A 28 3.08 9.02 -7.93
C LEU A 28 4.09 9.86 -7.10
N PHE A 29 3.66 10.89 -6.37
CA PHE A 29 4.57 11.79 -5.64
C PHE A 29 4.96 11.34 -4.22
N LEU A 30 4.50 10.18 -3.72
CA LEU A 30 4.67 9.81 -2.30
C LEU A 30 5.56 8.60 -2.02
N THR A 31 6.27 8.03 -3.01
CA THR A 31 7.13 6.85 -2.77
C THR A 31 8.60 6.99 -3.21
N ALA A 32 9.16 8.19 -3.28
CA ALA A 32 10.58 8.37 -3.60
C ALA A 32 11.38 8.72 -2.34
N GLY A 33 11.70 7.72 -1.54
CA GLY A 33 12.60 7.86 -0.40
C GLY A 33 13.14 6.53 0.08
N SER A 34 14.06 5.89 -0.66
CA SER A 34 14.95 4.87 -0.08
C SER A 34 16.24 4.71 -0.88
N ALA A 35 17.33 4.93 -0.17
CA ALA A 35 18.70 4.40 -0.28
C ALA A 35 19.25 4.06 -1.66
N PHE A 36 20.16 4.89 -2.15
CA PHE A 36 20.98 4.62 -3.32
C PHE A 36 22.38 4.14 -2.90
N ALA A 37 22.77 2.95 -3.37
CA ALA A 37 24.15 2.47 -3.36
C ALA A 37 24.70 2.50 -4.79
N ASP A 38 25.86 3.08 -4.89
CA ASP A 38 26.73 3.54 -5.97
C ASP A 38 27.13 2.49 -7.02
N ALA A 39 26.98 2.79 -8.34
CA ALA A 39 27.88 2.35 -9.42
C ALA A 39 27.59 3.09 -10.75
N GLY A 40 28.42 4.11 -11.06
CA GLY A 40 28.38 4.86 -12.31
C GLY A 40 27.71 6.22 -12.16
N ALA A 41 28.11 7.21 -12.96
CA ALA A 41 27.59 8.58 -12.84
C ALA A 41 26.05 8.57 -12.83
N GLU A 42 25.46 8.71 -11.65
CA GLU A 42 24.02 8.70 -11.46
C GLU A 42 23.41 9.97 -12.04
N LEU A 43 22.34 9.82 -12.83
CA LEU A 43 21.61 10.94 -13.37
C LEU A 43 20.45 11.33 -12.45
N TYR A 44 20.26 12.64 -12.33
CA TYR A 44 19.20 13.25 -11.53
C TYR A 44 18.39 14.21 -12.39
N PRO A 45 17.05 14.14 -12.35
CA PRO A 45 16.20 15.20 -12.86
C PRO A 45 16.44 16.50 -12.06
N PHE A 46 16.72 17.59 -12.76
CA PHE A 46 17.00 18.88 -12.14
C PHE A 46 16.21 19.99 -12.85
N TYR A 47 15.61 20.90 -12.08
CA TYR A 47 14.91 22.07 -12.62
C TYR A 47 15.86 23.28 -12.56
N ASP A 48 16.20 23.85 -13.75
CA ASP A 48 17.16 24.95 -13.88
C ASP A 48 16.53 26.35 -13.72
N GLY A 49 15.25 26.42 -13.33
CA GLY A 49 14.46 27.65 -13.25
C GLY A 49 13.64 27.94 -14.53
N GLN A 50 13.83 27.18 -15.59
CA GLN A 50 13.07 27.28 -16.85
C GLN A 50 12.51 25.93 -17.30
N ALA A 51 13.29 24.84 -17.14
CA ALA A 51 12.90 23.52 -17.59
C ALA A 51 13.57 22.42 -16.73
N TYR A 52 13.06 21.20 -16.81
CA TYR A 52 13.74 20.03 -16.27
C TYR A 52 14.80 19.52 -17.27
N ARG A 53 15.94 19.10 -16.70
CA ARG A 53 17.09 18.52 -17.41
C ARG A 53 17.63 17.33 -16.63
N LEU A 54 18.50 16.54 -17.24
CA LEU A 54 19.26 15.50 -16.56
C LEU A 54 20.68 16.01 -16.28
N MET A 55 21.12 15.82 -15.05
CA MET A 55 22.43 16.21 -14.54
C MET A 55 23.10 15.01 -13.88
N ASP A 56 24.40 14.87 -14.03
CA ASP A 56 25.16 13.85 -13.31
C ASP A 56 25.60 14.32 -11.91
N SER A 57 26.20 13.42 -11.15
CA SER A 57 26.71 13.71 -9.80
C SER A 57 27.86 14.74 -9.76
N ASN A 58 28.45 15.09 -10.90
CA ASN A 58 29.49 16.13 -11.00
C ASN A 58 28.90 17.52 -11.32
N GLY A 59 27.61 17.57 -11.62
CA GLY A 59 26.91 18.79 -12.03
C GLY A 59 26.96 19.06 -13.53
N ASP A 60 27.41 18.07 -14.33
CA ASP A 60 27.44 18.17 -15.78
C ASP A 60 26.07 17.85 -16.37
N MET A 61 25.57 18.71 -17.24
CA MET A 61 24.30 18.49 -17.97
C MET A 61 24.51 17.51 -19.11
N LEU A 62 23.72 16.44 -19.11
CA LEU A 62 23.93 15.31 -20.03
C LEU A 62 23.01 15.31 -21.26
N SER A 63 22.02 16.18 -21.32
CA SER A 63 21.12 16.28 -22.48
C SER A 63 20.74 17.72 -22.77
N ASP A 64 20.60 18.04 -24.05
CA ASP A 64 20.01 19.30 -24.53
C ASP A 64 18.47 19.30 -24.43
N LEU A 65 17.88 18.20 -23.93
CA LEU A 65 16.43 18.07 -23.73
C LEU A 65 15.96 19.08 -22.68
N SER A 66 15.04 19.92 -23.08
CA SER A 66 14.31 20.85 -22.21
C SER A 66 12.91 20.32 -22.04
N CYS A 67 12.55 19.90 -20.83
CA CYS A 67 11.29 19.21 -20.56
C CYS A 67 10.51 19.96 -19.50
N ASP A 68 9.17 19.82 -19.55
CA ASP A 68 8.30 20.35 -18.50
C ASP A 68 8.49 19.56 -17.21
N TYR A 69 8.77 18.25 -17.34
CA TYR A 69 9.01 17.37 -16.22
C TYR A 69 9.80 16.12 -16.65
N ILE A 70 10.64 15.57 -15.76
CA ILE A 70 11.32 14.29 -15.94
C ILE A 70 11.04 13.40 -14.74
N SER A 71 10.51 12.21 -14.99
CA SER A 71 10.31 11.16 -13.99
C SER A 71 11.41 10.12 -14.09
N ALA A 72 11.98 9.72 -12.94
CA ALA A 72 12.85 8.55 -12.87
C ALA A 72 12.01 7.30 -12.59
N ILE A 73 12.31 6.22 -13.31
CA ILE A 73 11.69 4.90 -13.15
C ILE A 73 12.77 3.91 -12.75
N GLN A 74 12.52 3.16 -11.67
CA GLN A 74 13.30 2.00 -11.29
C GLN A 74 12.59 0.75 -11.82
N LEU A 75 13.24 -0.01 -12.68
CA LEU A 75 12.74 -1.29 -13.18
C LEU A 75 13.01 -2.40 -12.16
N ASP A 76 12.27 -3.51 -12.25
CA ASP A 76 12.39 -4.66 -11.34
C ASP A 76 13.78 -5.31 -11.36
N ASP A 77 14.50 -5.22 -12.46
CA ASP A 77 15.89 -5.70 -12.60
C ASP A 77 16.95 -4.75 -12.02
N GLY A 78 16.51 -3.64 -11.41
CA GLY A 78 17.37 -2.61 -10.85
C GLY A 78 17.89 -1.59 -11.84
N GLN A 79 17.56 -1.68 -13.14
CA GLN A 79 17.93 -0.67 -14.11
C GLN A 79 17.09 0.60 -13.93
N LYS A 80 17.71 1.75 -14.21
CA LYS A 80 17.06 3.06 -14.18
C LYS A 80 16.68 3.51 -15.59
N ARG A 81 15.50 4.06 -15.73
CA ARG A 81 15.00 4.74 -16.93
C ARG A 81 14.45 6.11 -16.55
N PHE A 82 14.31 6.98 -17.52
CA PHE A 82 13.65 8.27 -17.31
C PHE A 82 12.54 8.45 -18.35
N VAL A 83 11.50 9.16 -17.96
CA VAL A 83 10.46 9.61 -18.88
C VAL A 83 10.47 11.13 -18.89
N ALA A 84 10.75 11.68 -20.05
CA ALA A 84 10.72 13.11 -20.28
C ALA A 84 9.34 13.51 -20.83
N PHE A 85 8.68 14.45 -20.15
CA PHE A 85 7.40 15.01 -20.53
C PHE A 85 7.59 16.42 -21.09
N MET A 86 6.98 16.66 -22.23
CA MET A 86 6.99 17.94 -22.93
C MET A 86 5.58 18.26 -23.37
N SER A 87 5.19 19.52 -23.32
CA SER A 87 3.89 20.00 -23.79
C SER A 87 4.10 21.17 -24.76
N ASP A 88 3.35 21.17 -25.84
CA ASP A 88 3.30 22.26 -26.79
C ASP A 88 1.84 22.54 -27.20
N GLU A 89 1.65 23.41 -28.21
CA GLU A 89 0.32 23.75 -28.72
C GLU A 89 -0.42 22.55 -29.36
N ASN A 90 0.28 21.45 -29.66
CA ASN A 90 -0.27 20.23 -30.25
C ASN A 90 -0.64 19.18 -29.20
N GLY A 91 -0.22 19.34 -27.93
CA GLY A 91 -0.52 18.46 -26.82
C GLY A 91 0.69 18.03 -25.99
N SER A 92 0.48 17.04 -25.14
CA SER A 92 1.54 16.45 -24.31
C SER A 92 2.26 15.33 -25.05
N ARG A 93 3.57 15.25 -24.83
CA ARG A 93 4.45 14.24 -25.41
C ARG A 93 5.36 13.66 -24.32
N ALA A 94 5.47 12.34 -24.29
CA ALA A 94 6.36 11.60 -23.40
C ALA A 94 7.35 10.75 -24.20
N VAL A 95 8.61 10.72 -23.77
CA VAL A 95 9.71 9.97 -24.39
C VAL A 95 10.42 9.16 -23.32
N LEU A 96 10.63 7.86 -23.56
CA LEU A 96 11.47 7.02 -22.71
C LEU A 96 12.95 7.30 -22.98
N LEU A 97 13.73 7.47 -21.93
CA LEU A 97 15.17 7.67 -21.99
C LEU A 97 15.90 6.55 -21.27
N ASP A 98 17.07 6.17 -21.77
CA ASP A 98 17.97 5.24 -21.08
C ASP A 98 18.61 5.86 -19.81
N ALA A 99 19.42 5.07 -19.09
CA ALA A 99 20.14 5.53 -17.91
C ALA A 99 21.19 6.64 -18.20
N LYS A 100 21.46 6.94 -19.46
CA LYS A 100 22.36 8.02 -19.92
C LYS A 100 21.60 9.23 -20.47
N GLY A 101 20.26 9.21 -20.39
CA GLY A 101 19.42 10.28 -20.89
C GLY A 101 19.23 10.29 -22.41
N GLN A 102 19.57 9.19 -23.10
CA GLN A 102 19.37 9.08 -24.55
C GLN A 102 17.97 8.55 -24.86
N PRO A 103 17.27 9.10 -25.87
CA PRO A 103 15.95 8.61 -26.25
C PRO A 103 15.97 7.15 -26.68
N LEU A 104 15.04 6.36 -26.15
CA LEU A 104 14.79 4.97 -26.52
C LEU A 104 13.55 4.82 -27.40
N THR A 105 12.61 5.77 -27.37
CA THR A 105 11.41 5.72 -28.20
C THR A 105 11.45 6.78 -29.30
N ASP A 106 11.11 6.36 -30.52
CA ASP A 106 10.95 7.25 -31.69
C ASP A 106 9.52 7.79 -31.83
N GLN A 107 8.55 7.15 -31.14
CA GLN A 107 7.16 7.55 -31.17
C GLN A 107 6.86 8.55 -30.07
N ASP A 108 6.01 9.52 -30.40
CA ASP A 108 5.45 10.44 -29.41
C ASP A 108 4.25 9.78 -28.73
N TYR A 109 4.38 9.49 -27.45
CA TYR A 109 3.28 9.07 -26.60
C TYR A 109 2.74 10.27 -25.81
N GLU A 110 1.47 10.24 -25.45
CA GLU A 110 0.90 11.25 -24.53
C GLU A 110 1.39 11.02 -23.09
N SER A 111 1.64 9.75 -22.75
CA SER A 111 2.15 9.34 -21.46
C SER A 111 2.92 8.03 -21.56
N ILE A 112 3.94 7.89 -20.71
CA ILE A 112 4.65 6.63 -20.43
C ILE A 112 4.75 6.52 -18.91
N TYR A 113 4.40 5.37 -18.33
CA TYR A 113 4.52 5.11 -16.90
C TYR A 113 4.81 3.63 -16.63
N TYR A 114 5.41 3.34 -15.49
CA TYR A 114 5.71 1.97 -15.06
C TYR A 114 4.65 1.50 -14.09
N GLN A 115 4.10 0.32 -14.35
CA GLN A 115 3.09 -0.30 -13.51
C GLN A 115 3.25 -1.81 -13.53
N ASP A 116 3.39 -2.43 -12.36
CA ASP A 116 3.39 -3.90 -12.17
C ASP A 116 4.32 -4.64 -13.16
N GLY A 117 5.55 -4.16 -13.31
CA GLY A 117 6.56 -4.77 -14.17
C GLY A 117 6.45 -4.40 -15.65
N ALA A 118 5.59 -3.47 -16.05
CA ALA A 118 5.37 -3.09 -17.44
C ALA A 118 5.49 -1.58 -17.67
N LEU A 119 6.11 -1.19 -18.81
CA LEU A 119 6.13 0.19 -19.30
C LEU A 119 4.89 0.42 -20.17
N MET A 120 3.90 1.06 -19.58
CA MET A 120 2.63 1.41 -20.21
C MET A 120 2.77 2.65 -21.05
N THR A 121 2.19 2.65 -22.24
CA THR A 121 2.15 3.81 -23.15
C THR A 121 0.72 4.22 -23.44
N VAL A 122 0.49 5.53 -23.57
CA VAL A 122 -0.82 6.08 -23.96
C VAL A 122 -0.65 7.00 -25.16
N LYS A 123 -1.52 6.82 -26.18
CA LYS A 123 -1.60 7.68 -27.35
C LYS A 123 -3.03 7.72 -27.86
N ASN A 124 -3.58 8.92 -28.07
CA ASN A 124 -4.97 9.14 -28.48
C ASN A 124 -6.00 8.46 -27.55
N GLY A 125 -5.66 8.41 -26.25
CA GLY A 125 -6.51 7.75 -25.25
C GLY A 125 -6.50 6.22 -25.30
N LEU A 126 -5.65 5.60 -26.13
CA LEU A 126 -5.46 4.16 -26.19
C LEU A 126 -4.12 3.76 -25.55
N CYS A 127 -4.10 2.55 -24.98
CA CYS A 127 -2.97 1.99 -24.28
C CYS A 127 -2.17 1.01 -25.15
N GLY A 128 -0.88 0.93 -24.90
CA GLY A 128 0.06 -0.06 -25.41
C GLY A 128 1.12 -0.38 -24.36
N ILE A 129 2.07 -1.25 -24.68
CA ILE A 129 3.20 -1.61 -23.82
C ILE A 129 4.47 -1.60 -24.66
N ILE A 130 5.54 -1.08 -24.07
CA ILE A 130 6.90 -1.15 -24.60
C ILE A 130 7.81 -1.91 -23.61
N ASP A 131 8.92 -2.43 -24.11
CA ASP A 131 9.96 -3.00 -23.25
C ASP A 131 10.91 -1.90 -22.72
N GLU A 132 11.90 -2.31 -21.94
CA GLU A 132 12.92 -1.43 -21.35
C GLU A 132 13.84 -0.75 -22.39
N ASN A 133 13.82 -1.18 -23.66
CA ASN A 133 14.57 -0.60 -24.75
C ASN A 133 13.71 0.33 -25.64
N GLY A 134 12.40 0.41 -25.33
CA GLY A 134 11.45 1.20 -26.09
C GLY A 134 10.80 0.45 -27.26
N ASP A 135 11.07 -0.86 -27.42
CA ASP A 135 10.46 -1.70 -28.44
C ASP A 135 9.02 -2.05 -28.08
N GLU A 136 8.12 -2.01 -29.06
CA GLU A 136 6.70 -2.30 -28.85
C GLU A 136 6.48 -3.79 -28.51
N LEU A 137 5.96 -4.07 -27.30
CA LEU A 137 5.50 -5.39 -26.87
C LEU A 137 4.02 -5.59 -27.18
N LEU A 138 3.19 -4.61 -26.89
CA LEU A 138 1.79 -4.58 -27.28
C LEU A 138 1.48 -3.25 -27.99
N PRO A 139 0.82 -3.30 -29.17
CA PRO A 139 0.51 -2.10 -29.93
C PRO A 139 -0.47 -1.19 -29.20
N VAL A 140 -0.38 0.12 -29.45
CA VAL A 140 -1.29 1.13 -28.88
C VAL A 140 -2.65 1.03 -29.60
N LYS A 141 -3.52 0.18 -29.08
CA LYS A 141 -4.88 -0.04 -29.62
C LYS A 141 -5.92 -0.42 -28.58
N TYR A 142 -5.50 -0.63 -27.34
CA TYR A 142 -6.38 -1.12 -26.29
C TYR A 142 -6.97 0.05 -25.51
N THR A 143 -8.22 -0.07 -25.13
CA THR A 143 -8.87 0.88 -24.23
C THR A 143 -8.48 0.64 -22.77
N SER A 144 -8.10 -0.60 -22.45
CA SER A 144 -7.60 -1.00 -21.13
C SER A 144 -6.54 -2.08 -21.25
N ILE A 145 -5.48 -1.94 -20.47
CA ILE A 145 -4.46 -2.99 -20.24
C ILE A 145 -4.20 -3.05 -18.75
N VAL A 146 -4.20 -4.26 -18.19
CA VAL A 146 -3.83 -4.51 -16.80
C VAL A 146 -2.74 -5.59 -16.78
N PRO A 147 -1.53 -5.28 -16.27
CA PRO A 147 -0.49 -6.28 -16.08
C PRO A 147 -0.93 -7.38 -15.13
N THR A 148 -0.49 -8.62 -15.39
CA THR A 148 -0.83 -9.78 -14.56
C THR A 148 0.33 -10.28 -13.69
N GLY A 149 1.50 -9.62 -13.78
CA GLY A 149 2.70 -9.98 -13.03
C GLY A 149 3.55 -11.10 -13.64
N GLU A 150 3.04 -11.86 -14.64
CA GLU A 150 3.75 -13.00 -15.25
C GLU A 150 3.88 -12.87 -16.78
N GLY A 151 4.10 -11.62 -17.26
CA GLY A 151 4.34 -11.34 -18.67
C GLY A 151 3.13 -11.51 -19.59
N ALA A 152 1.94 -11.67 -19.03
CA ALA A 152 0.67 -11.61 -19.72
C ALA A 152 -0.12 -10.38 -19.27
N PHE A 153 -1.13 -9.98 -20.05
CA PHE A 153 -1.89 -8.76 -19.82
C PHE A 153 -3.38 -9.00 -20.05
N PHE A 154 -4.21 -8.51 -19.15
CA PHE A 154 -5.62 -8.34 -19.48
C PHE A 154 -5.75 -7.16 -20.41
N THR A 155 -6.44 -7.35 -21.52
CA THR A 155 -6.67 -6.31 -22.50
C THR A 155 -8.13 -6.23 -22.89
N SER A 156 -8.62 -5.01 -23.13
CA SER A 156 -9.90 -4.75 -23.78
C SER A 156 -9.71 -3.74 -24.90
N THR A 157 -10.57 -3.82 -25.91
CA THR A 157 -10.66 -2.82 -26.99
C THR A 157 -12.02 -2.12 -26.99
N ASP A 158 -12.91 -2.48 -26.09
CA ASP A 158 -14.26 -1.94 -25.99
C ASP A 158 -14.26 -0.57 -25.33
N ASP A 159 -15.28 0.24 -25.55
CA ASP A 159 -15.43 1.54 -24.89
C ASP A 159 -15.92 1.31 -23.44
N PRO A 160 -15.09 1.59 -22.41
CA PRO A 160 -15.46 1.35 -21.02
C PRO A 160 -16.60 2.23 -20.53
N PHE A 161 -17.09 3.17 -21.35
CA PHE A 161 -18.16 4.12 -20.98
C PHE A 161 -19.48 3.91 -21.71
N ASP A 162 -19.60 2.91 -22.58
CA ASP A 162 -20.82 2.64 -23.34
C ASP A 162 -21.90 1.89 -22.54
N GLY A 163 -21.55 1.41 -21.33
CA GLY A 163 -22.43 0.67 -20.42
C GLY A 163 -22.66 -0.78 -20.86
N ILE A 164 -21.89 -1.26 -21.83
CA ILE A 164 -21.82 -2.67 -22.22
C ILE A 164 -20.65 -3.29 -21.42
N ALA A 165 -20.79 -4.53 -21.01
CA ALA A 165 -19.72 -5.22 -20.31
C ALA A 165 -18.57 -5.54 -21.28
N ASP A 166 -17.36 -5.12 -20.93
CA ASP A 166 -16.16 -5.25 -21.76
C ASP A 166 -15.81 -6.70 -22.08
N GLU A 167 -15.41 -6.94 -23.31
CA GLU A 167 -14.75 -8.19 -23.69
C GLU A 167 -13.29 -8.17 -23.23
N ILE A 168 -12.91 -9.12 -22.37
CA ILE A 168 -11.58 -9.23 -21.79
C ILE A 168 -10.80 -10.38 -22.41
N TYR A 169 -9.56 -10.08 -22.76
CA TYR A 169 -8.61 -11.05 -23.31
C TYR A 169 -7.37 -11.13 -22.43
N LEU A 170 -6.86 -12.35 -22.23
CA LEU A 170 -5.49 -12.54 -21.76
C LEU A 170 -4.58 -12.51 -22.98
N THR A 171 -3.69 -11.51 -23.05
CA THR A 171 -2.85 -11.19 -24.20
C THR A 171 -1.38 -11.29 -23.82
N TYR A 172 -0.57 -11.85 -24.71
CA TYR A 172 0.87 -12.05 -24.54
C TYR A 172 1.66 -11.22 -25.54
N PRO A 173 2.93 -10.85 -25.23
CA PRO A 173 3.80 -10.11 -26.15
C PRO A 173 4.04 -10.82 -27.49
N ASP A 174 3.98 -12.15 -27.52
CA ASP A 174 4.12 -12.95 -28.76
C ASP A 174 2.88 -12.89 -29.67
N GLY A 175 1.88 -12.09 -29.32
CA GLY A 175 0.65 -11.90 -30.06
C GLY A 175 -0.43 -12.94 -29.80
N LYS A 176 -0.16 -13.94 -28.96
CA LYS A 176 -1.22 -14.86 -28.53
C LYS A 176 -2.22 -14.13 -27.66
N CYS A 177 -3.49 -14.37 -27.89
CA CYS A 177 -4.55 -13.88 -27.02
C CYS A 177 -5.62 -14.94 -26.78
N ARG A 178 -6.20 -14.90 -25.61
CA ARG A 178 -7.30 -15.79 -25.21
C ARG A 178 -8.46 -14.97 -24.68
N TYR A 179 -9.62 -15.16 -25.27
CA TYR A 179 -10.86 -14.58 -24.79
C TYR A 179 -11.26 -15.23 -23.44
N LEU A 180 -11.43 -14.44 -22.40
CA LEU A 180 -11.81 -14.89 -21.06
C LEU A 180 -13.30 -14.75 -20.78
N GLY A 181 -13.98 -13.89 -21.50
CA GLY A 181 -15.41 -13.63 -21.32
C GLY A 181 -15.73 -12.15 -21.23
N VAL A 182 -16.95 -11.88 -20.83
CA VAL A 182 -17.42 -10.53 -20.54
C VAL A 182 -17.33 -10.36 -19.03
N SER A 183 -16.64 -9.34 -18.58
CA SER A 183 -16.41 -9.12 -17.17
C SER A 183 -16.98 -7.82 -16.67
N GLY A 184 -17.62 -7.88 -15.51
CA GLY A 184 -17.87 -6.71 -14.66
C GLY A 184 -16.72 -6.45 -13.69
N GLY A 185 -15.45 -6.60 -14.12
CA GLY A 185 -14.26 -6.30 -13.32
C GLY A 185 -13.32 -7.50 -13.15
N LEU A 186 -12.53 -7.79 -14.18
CA LEU A 186 -11.34 -8.64 -14.05
C LEU A 186 -10.17 -7.73 -13.64
N TYR A 187 -9.91 -7.67 -12.34
CA TYR A 187 -8.75 -7.01 -11.77
C TYR A 187 -8.05 -8.01 -10.85
N GLY A 188 -7.24 -8.89 -11.41
CA GLY A 188 -6.42 -9.83 -10.67
C GLY A 188 -5.05 -9.94 -11.30
N ALA A 189 -4.05 -10.23 -10.49
CA ALA A 189 -2.74 -10.64 -10.94
C ALA A 189 -2.62 -12.15 -10.83
N PHE A 190 -1.66 -12.75 -11.55
CA PHE A 190 -1.27 -14.10 -11.24
C PHE A 190 -0.63 -14.13 -9.85
N SER A 191 -1.11 -15.03 -9.02
CA SER A 191 -0.47 -15.33 -7.75
C SER A 191 -0.08 -16.80 -7.76
N GLU A 192 1.21 -17.05 -7.52
CA GLU A 192 1.78 -18.40 -7.48
C GLU A 192 1.50 -19.23 -8.73
N GLY A 193 1.48 -18.60 -9.91
CA GLY A 193 1.24 -19.23 -11.22
C GLY A 193 -0.23 -19.49 -11.54
N LEU A 194 -1.17 -19.04 -10.74
CA LEU A 194 -2.60 -19.18 -10.94
C LEU A 194 -3.29 -17.80 -10.88
N LEU A 195 -4.26 -17.60 -11.77
CA LEU A 195 -5.08 -16.41 -11.85
C LEU A 195 -6.49 -16.71 -11.36
N CYS A 196 -6.90 -16.07 -10.28
CA CYS A 196 -8.28 -16.10 -9.82
C CYS A 196 -9.15 -15.24 -10.73
N THR A 197 -10.17 -15.83 -11.36
CA THR A 197 -11.02 -15.07 -12.27
C THR A 197 -12.41 -15.70 -12.38
N ALA A 198 -13.39 -14.85 -12.76
CA ALA A 198 -14.76 -15.31 -12.98
C ALA A 198 -14.96 -15.83 -14.40
N SER A 199 -15.81 -16.85 -14.53
CA SER A 199 -16.36 -17.28 -15.81
C SER A 199 -17.48 -16.35 -16.29
N ARG A 200 -17.94 -16.58 -17.53
CA ARG A 200 -19.10 -15.85 -18.08
C ARG A 200 -20.38 -15.95 -17.20
N ASP A 201 -20.51 -17.04 -16.43
CA ASP A 201 -21.65 -17.25 -15.52
C ASP A 201 -21.43 -16.55 -14.16
N GLY A 202 -20.35 -15.80 -14.00
CA GLY A 202 -20.02 -15.07 -12.77
C GLY A 202 -19.43 -15.93 -11.66
N LEU A 203 -19.14 -17.21 -11.93
CA LEU A 203 -18.50 -18.09 -10.96
C LEU A 203 -16.98 -18.05 -11.09
N TYR A 204 -16.29 -18.04 -9.96
CA TYR A 204 -14.83 -17.96 -9.87
C TYR A 204 -14.18 -19.36 -9.96
N GLY A 205 -13.02 -19.38 -10.56
CA GLY A 205 -12.10 -20.50 -10.68
C GLY A 205 -10.70 -19.98 -10.93
N TYR A 206 -9.78 -20.86 -11.35
CA TYR A 206 -8.39 -20.47 -11.52
C TYR A 206 -7.84 -20.94 -12.87
N LEU A 207 -7.21 -19.99 -13.59
CA LEU A 207 -6.50 -20.25 -14.83
C LEU A 207 -5.00 -20.41 -14.55
N ASP A 208 -4.32 -21.21 -15.37
CA ASP A 208 -2.87 -21.22 -15.45
C ASP A 208 -2.36 -20.10 -16.37
N THR A 209 -1.03 -19.95 -16.47
CA THR A 209 -0.37 -18.95 -17.32
C THR A 209 -0.62 -19.19 -18.83
N ASP A 210 -1.08 -20.36 -19.23
CA ASP A 210 -1.56 -20.63 -20.59
C ASP A 210 -3.06 -20.25 -20.76
N GLY A 211 -3.69 -19.74 -19.72
CA GLY A 211 -5.10 -19.35 -19.69
C GLY A 211 -6.06 -20.56 -19.64
N LYS A 212 -5.64 -21.74 -19.22
CA LYS A 212 -6.52 -22.90 -19.06
C LYS A 212 -7.04 -22.99 -17.64
N TRP A 213 -8.29 -23.40 -17.50
CA TRP A 213 -8.86 -23.70 -16.19
C TRP A 213 -8.14 -24.89 -15.55
N VAL A 214 -7.37 -24.63 -14.48
CA VAL A 214 -6.81 -25.63 -13.58
C VAL A 214 -7.87 -26.05 -12.57
N ILE A 215 -8.57 -25.05 -12.03
CA ILE A 215 -9.70 -25.23 -11.13
C ILE A 215 -10.93 -24.62 -11.80
N ALA A 216 -11.93 -25.48 -12.02
CA ALA A 216 -13.15 -25.10 -12.72
C ALA A 216 -13.87 -23.95 -11.98
N PRO A 217 -14.53 -23.03 -12.70
CA PRO A 217 -15.27 -21.92 -12.10
C PRO A 217 -16.59 -22.42 -11.48
N VAL A 218 -16.55 -22.70 -10.20
CA VAL A 218 -17.67 -23.27 -9.43
C VAL A 218 -17.93 -22.55 -8.11
N TYR A 219 -17.14 -21.51 -7.79
CA TYR A 219 -17.25 -20.76 -6.55
C TYR A 219 -17.95 -19.43 -6.77
N GLU A 220 -18.76 -18.99 -5.81
CA GLU A 220 -19.42 -17.69 -5.84
C GLU A 220 -18.46 -16.55 -5.55
N HIS A 221 -17.40 -16.84 -4.77
CA HIS A 221 -16.25 -15.99 -4.53
C HIS A 221 -15.00 -16.83 -4.37
N ALA A 222 -13.86 -16.30 -4.77
CA ALA A 222 -12.54 -16.90 -4.55
C ALA A 222 -11.48 -15.80 -4.39
N ALA A 223 -10.49 -16.05 -3.55
CA ALA A 223 -9.33 -15.18 -3.36
C ALA A 223 -8.13 -15.69 -4.15
N ASP A 224 -7.11 -14.85 -4.32
CA ASP A 224 -5.84 -15.27 -4.90
C ASP A 224 -5.15 -16.32 -4.01
N PHE A 225 -4.30 -17.16 -4.62
CA PHE A 225 -3.47 -18.09 -3.85
C PHE A 225 -2.40 -17.33 -3.08
N SER A 226 -2.21 -17.70 -1.81
CA SER A 226 -1.15 -17.22 -0.95
C SER A 226 -0.65 -18.38 -0.10
N GLY A 227 0.68 -18.65 -0.11
CA GLY A 227 1.29 -19.78 0.60
C GLY A 227 0.66 -21.13 0.24
N GLY A 228 0.28 -21.34 -1.03
CA GLY A 228 -0.28 -22.56 -1.57
C GLY A 228 -1.76 -22.81 -1.29
N LEU A 229 -2.46 -21.89 -0.65
CA LEU A 229 -3.88 -22.01 -0.29
C LEU A 229 -4.68 -20.81 -0.81
N ALA A 230 -5.96 -21.02 -1.09
CA ALA A 230 -6.90 -19.98 -1.45
C ALA A 230 -8.25 -20.16 -0.73
N GLU A 231 -8.83 -19.06 -0.31
CA GLU A 231 -10.18 -19.02 0.24
C GLU A 231 -11.21 -19.09 -0.88
N VAL A 232 -12.22 -19.92 -0.71
CA VAL A 232 -13.33 -20.06 -1.66
C VAL A 232 -14.66 -20.02 -0.92
N MET A 233 -15.69 -19.52 -1.60
CA MET A 233 -17.03 -19.44 -1.04
C MET A 233 -18.05 -20.12 -1.93
N ARG A 234 -19.00 -20.82 -1.30
CA ARG A 234 -20.19 -21.36 -1.95
C ARG A 234 -21.34 -21.40 -0.94
N GLY A 235 -22.49 -20.84 -1.33
CA GLY A 235 -23.67 -20.81 -0.49
C GLY A 235 -23.42 -20.02 0.81
N ASP A 236 -22.78 -18.85 0.70
CA ASP A 236 -22.40 -17.96 1.82
C ASP A 236 -21.43 -18.58 2.85
N LEU A 237 -20.87 -19.76 2.57
CA LEU A 237 -19.91 -20.43 3.43
C LEU A 237 -18.53 -20.52 2.78
N TYR A 238 -17.50 -20.38 3.61
CA TYR A 238 -16.11 -20.37 3.21
C TYR A 238 -15.43 -21.73 3.44
N GLY A 239 -14.44 -22.02 2.60
CA GLY A 239 -13.50 -23.13 2.72
C GLY A 239 -12.13 -22.74 2.20
N LEU A 240 -11.14 -23.60 2.38
CA LEU A 240 -9.80 -23.45 1.81
C LEU A 240 -9.53 -24.58 0.82
N ILE A 241 -8.88 -24.22 -0.28
CA ILE A 241 -8.42 -25.19 -1.29
C ILE A 241 -6.91 -25.08 -1.50
N ASP A 242 -6.32 -26.20 -1.97
CA ASP A 242 -4.97 -26.23 -2.51
C ASP A 242 -4.95 -25.87 -4.02
N LYS A 243 -3.75 -25.74 -4.61
CA LYS A 243 -3.57 -25.42 -6.04
C LYS A 243 -4.15 -26.48 -7.01
N GLN A 244 -4.49 -27.66 -6.53
CA GLN A 244 -5.17 -28.71 -7.30
C GLN A 244 -6.70 -28.65 -7.17
N GLY A 245 -7.21 -27.72 -6.33
CA GLY A 245 -8.64 -27.57 -6.06
C GLY A 245 -9.18 -28.54 -5.01
N ASN A 246 -8.31 -29.26 -4.28
CA ASN A 246 -8.75 -30.12 -3.19
C ASN A 246 -9.07 -29.27 -1.96
N LEU A 247 -10.16 -29.60 -1.26
CA LEU A 247 -10.53 -28.95 -0.02
C LEU A 247 -9.54 -29.31 1.10
N VAL A 248 -8.81 -28.31 1.59
CA VAL A 248 -7.95 -28.37 2.78
C VAL A 248 -8.79 -28.12 4.03
N LEU A 249 -9.68 -27.11 3.99
CA LEU A 249 -10.78 -26.96 4.92
C LEU A 249 -12.11 -27.04 4.17
N PRO A 250 -13.09 -27.80 4.70
CA PRO A 250 -14.40 -27.95 4.05
C PRO A 250 -15.14 -26.60 3.98
N ILE A 251 -15.98 -26.43 2.96
CA ILE A 251 -16.85 -25.25 2.81
C ILE A 251 -17.99 -25.36 3.84
N LYS A 252 -17.79 -24.80 5.01
CA LYS A 252 -18.74 -24.80 6.12
C LYS A 252 -18.57 -23.67 7.12
N TYR A 253 -17.57 -22.81 6.91
CA TYR A 253 -17.23 -21.75 7.85
C TYR A 253 -17.94 -20.46 7.48
N ASP A 254 -18.41 -19.72 8.48
CA ASP A 254 -19.01 -18.40 8.31
C ASP A 254 -17.94 -17.38 7.90
N PHE A 255 -16.68 -17.62 8.31
CA PHE A 255 -15.55 -16.75 8.03
C PHE A 255 -14.24 -17.54 8.10
N ILE A 256 -13.29 -17.19 7.23
CA ILE A 256 -11.88 -17.62 7.29
C ILE A 256 -10.99 -16.39 7.18
N SER A 257 -9.89 -16.37 7.91
CA SER A 257 -8.79 -15.43 7.73
C SER A 257 -7.50 -16.24 7.55
N SER A 258 -6.89 -16.11 6.40
CA SER A 258 -5.67 -16.82 6.01
C SER A 258 -4.56 -15.89 5.53
N SER A 259 -4.81 -14.57 5.51
CA SER A 259 -3.85 -13.52 5.14
C SER A 259 -3.64 -12.57 6.32
N ALA A 260 -2.39 -12.21 6.57
CA ALA A 260 -2.05 -11.24 7.61
C ALA A 260 -2.33 -9.80 7.16
N SER A 261 -2.68 -8.93 8.10
CA SER A 261 -2.88 -7.49 7.82
C SER A 261 -1.60 -6.78 7.36
N THR A 262 -0.43 -7.33 7.68
CA THR A 262 0.89 -6.85 7.25
C THR A 262 1.18 -7.14 5.77
N GLY A 263 0.34 -7.92 5.08
CA GLY A 263 0.57 -8.37 3.71
C GLY A 263 1.50 -9.58 3.57
N ASP A 264 2.03 -10.08 4.70
CA ASP A 264 2.85 -11.29 4.72
C ASP A 264 2.00 -12.56 4.64
N ASP A 265 2.60 -13.67 4.17
CA ASP A 265 1.97 -14.98 4.22
C ASP A 265 1.69 -15.38 5.67
N ALA A 266 0.41 -15.49 6.01
CA ALA A 266 0.01 -15.88 7.36
C ALA A 266 0.50 -17.30 7.68
N ARG A 267 1.11 -17.46 8.86
CA ARG A 267 1.50 -18.77 9.42
C ARG A 267 0.40 -19.41 10.24
N ILE A 268 -0.63 -18.65 10.54
CA ILE A 268 -1.84 -19.06 11.27
C ILE A 268 -3.04 -18.90 10.34
N ILE A 269 -4.01 -19.77 10.45
CA ILE A 269 -5.33 -19.66 9.83
C ILE A 269 -6.38 -19.68 10.92
N VAL A 270 -7.36 -18.78 10.84
CA VAL A 270 -8.54 -18.76 11.71
C VAL A 270 -9.78 -19.05 10.90
N ALA A 271 -10.58 -20.01 11.33
CA ALA A 271 -11.85 -20.36 10.71
C ALA A 271 -12.98 -20.35 11.76
N ILE A 272 -14.03 -19.57 11.50
CA ILE A 272 -15.18 -19.41 12.42
C ILE A 272 -16.38 -20.17 11.83
N ALA A 273 -17.03 -20.95 12.69
CA ALA A 273 -18.32 -21.57 12.39
C ALA A 273 -19.17 -21.59 13.66
N ASP A 274 -20.46 -21.23 13.55
CA ASP A 274 -21.41 -21.24 14.65
C ASP A 274 -20.89 -20.50 15.92
N GLY A 275 -20.23 -19.35 15.73
CA GLY A 275 -19.66 -18.55 16.82
C GLY A 275 -18.47 -19.20 17.54
N SER A 276 -17.84 -20.20 16.94
CA SER A 276 -16.62 -20.82 17.45
C SER A 276 -15.50 -20.72 16.43
N ALA A 277 -14.32 -20.30 16.88
CA ALA A 277 -13.12 -20.20 16.06
C ALA A 277 -12.22 -21.42 16.25
N ALA A 278 -11.73 -21.96 15.15
CA ALA A 278 -10.62 -22.91 15.11
C ALA A 278 -9.38 -22.17 14.58
N ILE A 279 -8.28 -22.25 15.31
CA ILE A 279 -6.99 -21.67 14.93
C ILE A 279 -6.08 -22.80 14.50
N TYR A 280 -5.51 -22.70 13.32
CA TYR A 280 -4.64 -23.74 12.73
C TYR A 280 -3.24 -23.19 12.49
N ASP A 281 -2.23 -24.04 12.69
CA ASP A 281 -0.92 -23.87 12.09
C ASP A 281 -1.04 -24.12 10.59
N ARG A 282 -0.69 -23.14 9.76
CA ARG A 282 -0.90 -23.23 8.31
C ARG A 282 -0.09 -24.32 7.65
N ALA A 283 1.15 -24.54 8.11
CA ALA A 283 2.05 -25.50 7.47
C ALA A 283 1.62 -26.96 7.71
N SER A 284 1.14 -27.25 8.91
CA SER A 284 0.73 -28.61 9.30
C SER A 284 -0.77 -28.84 9.21
N MET A 285 -1.58 -27.79 9.12
CA MET A 285 -3.04 -27.80 9.26
C MET A 285 -3.51 -28.43 10.57
N MET A 286 -2.66 -28.44 11.60
CA MET A 286 -3.01 -28.91 12.93
C MET A 286 -3.66 -27.79 13.73
N PRO A 287 -4.72 -28.09 14.52
CA PRO A 287 -5.34 -27.07 15.36
C PRO A 287 -4.41 -26.66 16.49
N ILE A 288 -4.19 -25.35 16.63
CA ILE A 288 -3.49 -24.70 17.75
C ILE A 288 -4.47 -24.51 18.91
N ALA A 289 -5.67 -24.02 18.61
CA ALA A 289 -6.69 -23.74 19.62
C ALA A 289 -8.11 -23.84 19.03
N MET A 290 -9.08 -24.07 19.92
CA MET A 290 -10.51 -23.99 19.65
C MET A 290 -11.14 -23.06 20.69
N VAL A 291 -11.81 -22.00 20.22
CA VAL A 291 -12.32 -20.93 21.07
C VAL A 291 -13.80 -20.71 20.79
N SER A 292 -14.63 -20.74 21.80
CA SER A 292 -16.07 -20.48 21.69
C SER A 292 -16.39 -19.01 21.95
N ASN A 293 -17.59 -18.58 21.55
CA ASN A 293 -18.09 -17.20 21.70
C ASN A 293 -17.19 -16.17 20.99
N VAL A 294 -16.84 -16.42 19.74
CA VAL A 294 -16.05 -15.51 18.91
C VAL A 294 -16.99 -14.79 17.95
N GLN A 295 -16.94 -13.46 17.96
CA GLN A 295 -17.72 -12.63 17.03
C GLN A 295 -16.91 -12.28 15.79
N TYR A 296 -15.64 -11.91 15.96
CA TYR A 296 -14.72 -11.53 14.89
C TYR A 296 -13.34 -12.09 15.14
N ALA A 297 -12.61 -12.30 14.06
CA ALA A 297 -11.21 -12.68 14.11
C ALA A 297 -10.45 -12.07 12.94
N PHE A 298 -9.18 -11.76 13.18
CA PHE A 298 -8.26 -11.35 12.12
C PHE A 298 -6.82 -11.69 12.51
N LEU A 299 -5.90 -11.56 11.56
CA LEU A 299 -4.48 -11.85 11.74
C LEU A 299 -3.71 -10.53 11.65
N PRO A 300 -3.41 -9.87 12.76
CA PRO A 300 -2.66 -8.62 12.77
C PRO A 300 -1.22 -8.80 12.27
N THR A 301 -0.61 -9.95 12.53
CA THR A 301 0.69 -10.36 12.00
C THR A 301 0.62 -11.77 11.39
N ALA A 302 1.67 -12.21 10.72
CA ALA A 302 1.73 -13.54 10.15
C ALA A 302 1.61 -14.67 11.21
N GLY A 303 2.01 -14.44 12.44
CA GLY A 303 2.06 -15.44 13.51
C GLY A 303 1.13 -15.21 14.71
N THR A 304 0.25 -14.22 14.63
CA THR A 304 -0.68 -13.88 15.72
C THR A 304 -2.12 -13.83 15.22
N ALA A 305 -3.01 -14.50 15.92
CA ALA A 305 -4.46 -14.40 15.72
C ALA A 305 -5.08 -13.55 16.84
N MET A 306 -5.95 -12.60 16.47
CA MET A 306 -6.74 -11.79 17.38
C MET A 306 -8.22 -12.17 17.25
N LEU A 307 -8.83 -12.55 18.35
CA LEU A 307 -10.24 -12.93 18.45
C LEU A 307 -10.98 -11.94 19.35
N LEU A 308 -12.12 -11.46 18.88
CA LEU A 308 -12.95 -10.48 19.59
C LEU A 308 -14.25 -11.13 20.05
N ASN A 309 -14.61 -10.86 21.31
CA ASN A 309 -15.88 -11.23 21.91
C ASN A 309 -16.39 -10.08 22.80
N GLY A 310 -17.21 -9.19 22.22
CA GLY A 310 -17.70 -8.03 22.95
C GLY A 310 -16.56 -7.09 23.36
N GLU A 311 -16.29 -7.01 24.66
CA GLU A 311 -15.26 -6.15 25.27
C GLU A 311 -13.94 -6.91 25.55
N THR A 312 -13.86 -8.19 25.16
CA THR A 312 -12.67 -9.02 25.40
C THR A 312 -11.94 -9.30 24.09
N ILE A 313 -10.64 -9.08 24.08
CA ILE A 313 -9.72 -9.47 23.03
C ILE A 313 -8.88 -10.65 23.53
N ARG A 314 -8.81 -11.71 22.71
CA ARG A 314 -7.91 -12.85 22.91
C ARG A 314 -6.90 -12.92 21.79
N LEU A 315 -5.64 -12.90 22.15
CA LEU A 315 -4.52 -13.04 21.23
C LEU A 315 -3.94 -14.45 21.35
N TYR A 316 -3.64 -15.06 20.21
CA TYR A 316 -3.01 -16.38 20.13
C TYR A 316 -1.77 -16.31 19.25
N SER A 317 -0.64 -16.79 19.77
CA SER A 317 0.59 -16.94 18.97
C SER A 317 0.63 -18.30 18.27
N LEU A 318 1.49 -18.41 17.25
CA LEU A 318 1.76 -19.67 16.55
C LEU A 318 2.20 -20.81 17.50
N ALA A 319 2.91 -20.49 18.59
CA ALA A 319 3.32 -21.46 19.61
C ALA A 319 2.16 -21.95 20.51
N GLY A 320 0.96 -21.40 20.34
CA GLY A 320 -0.22 -21.75 21.13
C GLY A 320 -0.32 -21.00 22.45
N HIS A 321 0.54 -20.04 22.71
CA HIS A 321 0.40 -19.14 23.86
C HIS A 321 -0.77 -18.18 23.61
N SER A 322 -1.44 -17.76 24.68
CA SER A 322 -2.54 -16.81 24.57
C SER A 322 -2.58 -15.85 25.73
N VAL A 323 -3.07 -14.65 25.45
CA VAL A 323 -3.41 -13.64 26.45
C VAL A 323 -4.84 -13.17 26.22
N GLU A 324 -5.57 -12.93 27.30
CA GLU A 324 -6.90 -12.34 27.28
C GLU A 324 -6.81 -10.94 27.87
N LEU A 325 -7.34 -9.96 27.15
CA LEU A 325 -7.35 -8.56 27.51
C LEU A 325 -8.79 -8.10 27.62
N ASP A 326 -9.16 -7.57 28.80
CA ASP A 326 -10.38 -6.80 28.95
C ASP A 326 -10.11 -5.38 28.45
N VAL A 327 -10.78 -4.97 27.39
CA VAL A 327 -10.53 -3.67 26.76
C VAL A 327 -11.75 -2.77 26.90
N GLY A 328 -11.51 -1.56 27.34
CA GLY A 328 -12.51 -0.51 27.38
C GLY A 328 -12.82 0.03 25.98
N ILE A 329 -13.95 0.71 25.84
CA ILE A 329 -14.40 1.28 24.55
C ILE A 329 -13.41 2.31 23.94
N ASN A 330 -12.54 2.87 24.76
CA ASN A 330 -11.56 3.88 24.36
C ASN A 330 -10.12 3.35 24.36
N ASP A 331 -9.91 2.07 24.66
CA ASP A 331 -8.58 1.48 24.68
C ASP A 331 -8.09 1.27 23.25
N SER A 332 -6.79 1.46 23.06
CA SER A 332 -6.11 1.12 21.81
C SER A 332 -5.29 -0.13 22.02
N VAL A 333 -5.44 -1.09 21.10
CA VAL A 333 -4.69 -2.36 21.11
C VAL A 333 -4.00 -2.53 19.76
N GLU A 334 -2.67 -2.55 19.77
CA GLU A 334 -1.83 -2.71 18.59
C GLU A 334 -0.90 -3.90 18.77
N VAL A 335 -0.85 -4.81 17.79
CA VAL A 335 0.09 -5.93 17.82
C VAL A 335 1.43 -5.47 17.25
N LEU A 336 2.45 -5.47 18.11
CA LEU A 336 3.81 -5.02 17.77
C LEU A 336 4.60 -6.10 17.04
N SER A 337 4.37 -7.36 17.40
CA SER A 337 5.05 -8.52 16.83
C SER A 337 4.23 -9.79 17.10
N ASP A 338 4.71 -10.95 16.64
CA ASP A 338 4.08 -12.25 16.93
C ASP A 338 3.98 -12.59 18.42
N THR A 339 4.69 -11.85 19.27
CA THR A 339 4.75 -12.14 20.73
C THR A 339 4.46 -10.92 21.60
N GLN A 340 4.30 -9.74 21.03
CA GLN A 340 4.11 -8.52 21.81
C GLN A 340 2.88 -7.74 21.33
N VAL A 341 2.12 -7.23 22.28
CA VAL A 341 0.98 -6.35 22.07
C VAL A 341 1.15 -5.08 22.90
N PHE A 342 0.79 -3.95 22.30
CA PHE A 342 0.70 -2.68 22.98
C PHE A 342 -0.76 -2.39 23.31
N VAL A 343 -1.01 -1.96 24.55
CA VAL A 343 -2.33 -1.55 25.04
C VAL A 343 -2.21 -0.17 25.65
N SER A 344 -3.08 0.75 25.25
CA SER A 344 -3.17 2.09 25.85
C SER A 344 -4.59 2.33 26.36
N ASP A 345 -4.71 2.64 27.63
CA ASP A 345 -5.96 2.98 28.31
C ASP A 345 -5.93 4.47 28.72
N PRO A 346 -6.63 5.33 27.99
CA PRO A 346 -6.68 6.77 28.30
C PRO A 346 -7.48 7.08 29.56
N GLN A 347 -8.28 6.16 30.09
CA GLN A 347 -9.07 6.38 31.32
C GLN A 347 -8.20 6.22 32.56
N THR A 348 -7.34 5.21 32.59
CA THR A 348 -6.36 5.00 33.66
C THR A 348 -5.08 5.78 33.46
N MET A 349 -4.90 6.42 32.30
CA MET A 349 -3.69 7.12 31.89
C MET A 349 -2.46 6.20 31.92
N THR A 350 -2.65 4.98 31.40
CA THR A 350 -1.57 3.98 31.32
C THR A 350 -1.42 3.45 29.90
N ALA A 351 -0.22 3.01 29.56
CA ALA A 351 0.05 2.21 28.38
C ALA A 351 1.03 1.09 28.73
N SER A 352 0.89 -0.05 28.06
CA SER A 352 1.66 -1.25 28.40
C SER A 352 2.08 -2.02 27.17
N ILE A 353 3.24 -2.65 27.21
CA ILE A 353 3.65 -3.71 26.31
C ILE A 353 3.52 -5.04 27.02
N ILE A 354 2.70 -5.93 26.50
CA ILE A 354 2.40 -7.25 27.07
C ILE A 354 3.03 -8.32 26.19
N ASP A 355 3.75 -9.27 26.78
CA ASP A 355 4.29 -10.44 26.09
C ASP A 355 3.24 -11.56 26.08
N ILE A 356 2.76 -11.93 24.88
CA ILE A 356 1.77 -13.01 24.67
C ILE A 356 2.33 -14.36 25.10
N SER A 357 3.65 -14.57 25.02
CA SER A 357 4.30 -15.83 25.41
C SER A 357 4.44 -16.01 26.92
N GLY A 358 4.19 -14.94 27.68
CA GLY A 358 4.35 -14.89 29.15
C GLY A 358 3.06 -15.11 29.93
N SER A 359 2.99 -14.48 31.09
CA SER A 359 1.85 -14.54 32.01
C SER A 359 0.65 -13.67 31.62
N GLY A 360 0.81 -12.81 30.61
CA GLY A 360 -0.13 -11.74 30.28
C GLY A 360 0.07 -10.46 31.11
N GLU A 361 1.05 -10.47 32.04
CA GLU A 361 1.42 -9.27 32.77
C GLU A 361 2.25 -8.32 31.89
N PRO A 362 2.15 -7.00 32.12
CA PRO A 362 2.95 -6.04 31.41
C PRO A 362 4.45 -6.30 31.54
N ALA A 363 5.15 -6.42 30.39
CA ALA A 363 6.61 -6.44 30.34
C ALA A 363 7.18 -5.02 30.53
N VAL A 364 6.45 -4.03 30.01
CA VAL A 364 6.75 -2.59 30.14
C VAL A 364 5.44 -1.87 30.46
N GLU A 365 5.48 -0.94 31.40
CA GLU A 365 4.33 -0.11 31.76
C GLU A 365 4.71 1.37 31.78
N PHE A 366 3.91 2.19 31.13
CA PHE A 366 4.00 3.65 31.14
C PHE A 366 2.83 4.20 31.95
N THR A 367 3.12 5.02 32.95
CA THR A 367 2.13 5.69 33.81
C THR A 367 2.10 7.18 33.54
N ASP A 368 1.03 7.84 33.98
CA ASP A 368 0.78 9.28 33.75
C ASP A 368 0.80 9.63 32.25
N THR A 369 0.20 8.76 31.46
CA THR A 369 0.24 8.82 29.98
C THR A 369 -1.05 9.44 29.48
N ALA A 370 -1.01 10.68 29.01
CA ALA A 370 -2.18 11.32 28.39
C ALA A 370 -2.51 10.69 27.02
N SER A 371 -1.49 10.22 26.32
CA SER A 371 -1.61 9.49 25.05
C SER A 371 -0.33 8.69 24.82
N ALA A 372 -0.45 7.53 24.19
CA ALA A 372 0.70 6.77 23.72
C ALA A 372 0.34 5.97 22.47
N TYR A 373 1.29 5.83 21.55
CA TYR A 373 1.10 5.09 20.29
C TYR A 373 2.42 4.53 19.76
N PRO A 374 2.37 3.38 19.07
CA PRO A 374 3.53 2.84 18.39
C PRO A 374 4.01 3.73 17.23
N MET A 375 5.31 3.81 17.05
CA MET A 375 5.95 4.51 15.93
C MET A 375 6.44 3.51 14.88
N PHE A 376 6.21 3.84 13.63
CA PHE A 376 6.53 2.98 12.50
C PHE A 376 7.77 3.49 11.75
N ASN A 377 8.67 2.56 11.41
CA ASN A 377 9.72 2.76 10.43
C ASN A 377 9.44 1.83 9.23
N GLY A 378 8.81 2.38 8.19
CA GLY A 378 8.26 1.56 7.12
C GLY A 378 7.12 0.67 7.61
N ALA A 379 7.27 -0.66 7.53
CA ALA A 379 6.29 -1.63 8.01
C ALA A 379 6.57 -2.12 9.44
N GLU A 380 7.72 -1.78 10.03
CA GLU A 380 8.13 -2.26 11.35
C GLU A 380 7.83 -1.22 12.44
N ILE A 381 7.38 -1.70 13.59
CA ILE A 381 7.22 -0.89 14.80
C ILE A 381 8.51 -1.00 15.59
N ASN A 382 9.16 0.12 15.87
CA ASN A 382 10.47 0.15 16.52
C ASN A 382 10.53 0.98 17.82
N ALA A 383 9.50 1.77 18.09
CA ALA A 383 9.43 2.63 19.27
C ALA A 383 7.99 2.92 19.69
N ILE A 384 7.84 3.47 20.88
CA ILE A 384 6.57 3.99 21.42
C ILE A 384 6.73 5.49 21.68
N CYS A 385 5.85 6.29 21.11
CA CYS A 385 5.71 7.70 21.47
C CYS A 385 4.78 7.83 22.66
N VAL A 386 5.23 8.51 23.71
CA VAL A 386 4.49 8.71 24.96
C VAL A 386 4.29 10.20 25.20
N GLY A 387 3.04 10.61 25.39
CA GLY A 387 2.63 11.97 25.73
C GLY A 387 2.21 12.08 27.18
N ARG A 388 2.69 13.11 27.87
CA ARG A 388 2.31 13.45 29.25
C ARG A 388 1.84 14.89 29.35
N ASP A 389 0.79 15.13 30.13
CA ASP A 389 0.28 16.48 30.34
C ASP A 389 1.08 17.19 31.45
N ASP A 390 1.56 18.40 31.14
CA ASP A 390 2.20 19.29 32.11
C ASP A 390 1.20 20.26 32.79
N GLY A 391 -0.09 20.17 32.46
CA GLY A 391 -1.16 21.03 32.89
C GLY A 391 -1.48 22.19 31.96
N ALA A 392 -0.67 22.41 30.92
CA ALA A 392 -0.89 23.42 29.88
C ALA A 392 -1.03 22.78 28.49
N HIS A 393 -0.25 21.75 28.19
CA HIS A 393 -0.23 21.02 26.93
C HIS A 393 0.40 19.62 27.14
N THR A 394 0.27 18.75 26.13
CA THR A 394 0.91 17.44 26.16
C THR A 394 2.33 17.55 25.61
N LEU A 395 3.30 17.10 26.40
CA LEU A 395 4.69 16.93 25.97
C LEU A 395 4.95 15.47 25.59
N TRP A 396 5.79 15.28 24.59
CA TRP A 396 6.05 13.99 23.97
C TRP A 396 7.50 13.54 24.18
N GLY A 397 7.67 12.22 24.33
CA GLY A 397 8.96 11.53 24.37
C GLY A 397 8.90 10.22 23.60
N VAL A 398 10.03 9.56 23.43
CA VAL A 398 10.13 8.29 22.67
C VAL A 398 10.82 7.25 23.53
N TYR A 399 10.27 6.04 23.54
CA TYR A 399 10.77 4.88 24.26
C TYR A 399 10.96 3.70 23.31
N ALA A 400 12.00 2.90 23.54
CA ALA A 400 12.16 1.62 22.87
C ALA A 400 11.13 0.60 23.36
N LEU A 401 10.97 -0.52 22.64
CA LEU A 401 10.02 -1.58 23.01
C LEU A 401 10.39 -2.32 24.30
N ASP A 402 11.61 -2.17 24.81
CA ASP A 402 12.04 -2.67 26.12
C ASP A 402 11.79 -1.68 27.26
N GLY A 403 11.20 -0.53 26.97
CA GLY A 403 10.90 0.53 27.93
C GLY A 403 12.04 1.51 28.18
N SER A 404 13.20 1.34 27.56
CA SER A 404 14.30 2.30 27.67
C SER A 404 13.96 3.62 26.98
N GLU A 405 14.29 4.74 27.62
CA GLU A 405 14.06 6.07 27.07
C GLU A 405 15.03 6.34 25.91
N ILE A 406 14.48 6.71 24.74
CA ILE A 406 15.21 7.16 23.55
C ILE A 406 15.29 8.68 23.55
N LEU A 407 14.14 9.36 23.67
CA LEU A 407 14.03 10.80 23.81
C LEU A 407 13.19 11.15 25.03
N PRO A 408 13.60 12.12 25.88
CA PRO A 408 12.85 12.50 27.07
C PRO A 408 11.49 13.15 26.70
N VAL A 409 10.55 13.11 27.65
CA VAL A 409 9.22 13.73 27.47
C VAL A 409 9.32 15.24 27.70
N GLU A 410 9.76 15.96 26.67
CA GLU A 410 9.97 17.42 26.74
C GLU A 410 9.63 18.17 25.43
N TYR A 411 9.17 17.46 24.38
CA TYR A 411 8.92 18.02 23.08
C TYR A 411 7.43 18.33 22.86
N ASP A 412 7.11 19.46 22.26
CA ASP A 412 5.73 19.79 21.83
C ASP A 412 5.23 18.88 20.72
N SER A 413 6.14 18.38 19.89
CA SER A 413 5.82 17.38 18.85
C SER A 413 7.07 16.58 18.47
N ILE A 414 6.84 15.30 18.10
CA ILE A 414 7.86 14.39 17.61
C ILE A 414 7.30 13.64 16.39
N VAL A 415 8.10 13.55 15.33
CA VAL A 415 7.79 12.74 14.14
C VAL A 415 9.04 11.97 13.76
N GLN A 416 8.92 10.65 13.65
CA GLN A 416 10.01 9.83 13.11
C GLN A 416 10.15 10.05 11.61
N THR A 417 11.34 10.45 11.15
CA THR A 417 11.61 10.74 9.73
C THR A 417 12.28 9.56 9.04
N CYS A 418 13.13 8.83 9.76
CA CYS A 418 13.73 7.56 9.35
C CYS A 418 14.22 6.82 10.60
N ASP A 419 14.84 5.66 10.44
CA ASP A 419 15.31 4.86 11.57
C ASP A 419 16.28 5.64 12.44
N GLY A 420 15.94 5.76 13.72
CA GLY A 420 16.74 6.45 14.72
C GLY A 420 16.87 7.97 14.53
N VAL A 421 16.05 8.61 13.67
CA VAL A 421 16.05 10.08 13.46
C VAL A 421 14.66 10.65 13.60
N PHE A 422 14.53 11.68 14.41
CA PHE A 422 13.27 12.32 14.74
C PHE A 422 13.29 13.81 14.40
N SER A 423 12.22 14.30 13.82
CA SER A 423 11.92 15.72 13.73
C SER A 423 11.21 16.14 15.01
N VAL A 424 11.76 17.09 15.74
CA VAL A 424 11.25 17.51 17.04
C VAL A 424 11.02 19.01 17.09
N LYS A 425 10.08 19.42 17.95
CA LYS A 425 9.84 20.82 18.31
C LYS A 425 9.73 20.95 19.82
N ALA A 426 10.40 21.93 20.40
CA ALA A 426 10.36 22.30 21.81
C ALA A 426 10.29 23.82 21.95
N GLY A 427 9.13 24.39 22.23
CA GLY A 427 8.89 25.83 22.27
C GLY A 427 9.17 26.49 20.91
N SER A 428 10.16 27.35 20.87
CA SER A 428 10.61 28.01 19.62
C SER A 428 11.67 27.23 18.84
N GLU A 429 12.23 26.19 19.43
CA GLU A 429 13.27 25.36 18.82
C GLU A 429 12.66 24.23 18.02
N CYS A 430 13.23 23.92 16.86
CA CYS A 430 12.86 22.77 16.06
C CYS A 430 14.08 22.24 15.29
N GLY A 431 14.05 20.96 14.90
CA GLY A 431 15.13 20.38 14.13
C GLY A 431 15.06 18.87 14.04
N LEU A 432 16.19 18.27 13.71
CA LEU A 432 16.38 16.83 13.60
C LEU A 432 17.34 16.36 14.69
N ILE A 433 16.93 15.32 15.42
CA ILE A 433 17.70 14.71 16.51
C ILE A 433 17.83 13.20 16.28
N ARG A 434 18.96 12.63 16.64
CA ARG A 434 19.17 11.17 16.61
C ARG A 434 18.64 10.53 17.88
N ALA A 435 18.49 9.21 17.82
CA ALA A 435 18.07 8.38 18.96
C ALA A 435 19.06 8.45 20.17
N ASP A 436 20.32 8.83 19.95
CA ASP A 436 21.31 9.05 21.01
C ASP A 436 21.28 10.47 21.62
N GLY A 437 20.33 11.30 21.17
CA GLY A 437 20.15 12.67 21.63
C GLY A 437 21.06 13.69 20.92
N GLU A 438 21.83 13.28 19.89
CA GLU A 438 22.67 14.21 19.13
C GLU A 438 21.85 14.95 18.06
N TRP A 439 21.95 16.27 18.04
CA TRP A 439 21.28 17.08 17.03
C TRP A 439 22.03 16.99 15.69
N ILE A 440 21.29 16.58 14.66
CA ILE A 440 21.74 16.64 13.26
C ILE A 440 21.60 18.06 12.74
N PHE A 441 20.48 18.71 13.07
CA PHE A 441 20.15 20.06 12.73
C PHE A 441 19.27 20.67 13.81
N ARG A 442 19.59 21.89 14.26
CA ARG A 442 18.80 22.65 15.24
C ARG A 442 18.62 24.07 14.74
N ASN A 443 17.37 24.51 14.67
CA ASN A 443 17.03 25.88 14.38
C ASN A 443 16.61 26.59 15.67
N ASP A 444 17.53 27.34 16.24
CA ASP A 444 17.28 28.17 17.39
C ASP A 444 16.65 29.48 16.89
N ASN A 445 15.32 29.53 16.84
CA ASN A 445 14.60 30.73 16.41
C ASN A 445 14.68 31.82 17.49
N THR A 446 15.87 32.08 18.03
CA THR A 446 16.17 33.21 18.92
C THR A 446 16.23 34.47 18.08
N GLY A 447 15.04 35.03 17.77
CA GLY A 447 14.79 36.42 17.45
C GLY A 447 15.88 37.20 16.73
N GLY A 448 16.03 37.06 15.46
CA GLY A 448 16.47 38.13 14.59
C GLY A 448 15.24 38.91 14.16
N SER A 449 15.02 40.09 14.75
CA SER A 449 14.09 41.06 14.22
C SER A 449 14.54 41.46 12.81
N SER A 450 13.99 40.86 11.79
CA SER A 450 14.03 41.41 10.44
C SER A 450 12.80 42.30 10.30
N GLU A 451 13.08 43.61 10.29
CA GLU A 451 12.17 44.63 9.86
C GLU A 451 11.62 44.31 8.47
N ASP A 452 10.33 44.60 8.34
CA ASP A 452 9.59 44.88 7.12
C ASP A 452 9.76 43.96 5.90
N ASN A 453 8.75 43.09 5.73
CA ASN A 453 8.05 42.98 4.46
C ASN A 453 6.56 42.77 4.70
N SER A 454 5.88 43.88 4.98
CA SER A 454 4.44 44.02 4.74
C SER A 454 4.26 44.09 3.22
N ASP A 455 3.77 42.98 2.61
CA ASP A 455 2.85 43.01 1.49
C ASP A 455 2.64 41.57 0.97
N TYR A 456 1.73 40.86 1.56
CA TYR A 456 0.88 39.90 0.86
C TYR A 456 -0.35 39.60 1.75
N SER A 457 -1.24 40.59 1.80
CA SER A 457 -2.63 40.36 2.16
C SER A 457 -3.39 40.10 0.85
N ASP A 458 -3.66 38.89 0.55
CA ASP A 458 -4.79 38.58 -0.32
C ASP A 458 -5.69 37.53 0.35
N THR A 459 -6.78 38.09 0.79
CA THR A 459 -7.99 37.50 1.30
C THR A 459 -8.53 36.45 0.32
N VAL A 460 -8.64 35.21 0.78
CA VAL A 460 -9.60 34.27 0.20
C VAL A 460 -10.78 34.19 1.16
N GLU A 461 -11.82 34.96 0.86
CA GLU A 461 -13.13 34.79 1.45
C GLU A 461 -13.70 33.42 1.06
N ALA A 462 -14.06 32.64 2.06
CA ALA A 462 -14.84 31.44 1.87
C ALA A 462 -16.31 31.84 1.66
N GLU A 463 -16.81 31.76 0.45
CA GLU A 463 -18.24 31.71 0.20
C GLU A 463 -18.74 30.29 0.47
N THR A 464 -19.48 30.16 1.57
CA THR A 464 -20.45 29.09 1.79
C THR A 464 -21.73 29.48 1.09
N ASP A 465 -22.19 28.69 0.11
CA ASP A 465 -23.62 28.56 -0.17
C ASP A 465 -23.92 27.31 -1.06
N TYR A 466 -24.83 26.48 -0.51
CA TYR A 466 -25.63 25.35 -1.03
C TYR A 466 -24.97 24.00 -1.24
#